data_fe40671ab6663aee5c87efd98ca7638c
#
_entry.id   fe40671ab6663aee5c87efd98ca7638c
#
_cell.length_a   1.000
_cell.length_b   1.000
_cell.length_c   1.000
_cell.angle_alpha   90.00
_cell.angle_beta   90.00
_cell.angle_gamma   90.00
#
_symmetry.space_group_name_H-M   'P 1'
#
loop_
_entity.id
_entity.type
_entity.pdbx_description
1 polymer ?
#
loop_
_entity_poly.entity_id
_entity_poly.type
_entity_poly.pdbx_seq_one_letter_code
_entity_poly.pdbx_strand_id
1 'polypeptide(L)'
;MPAPELTFQLLDGTAAAGHAEELQALHAEVYEAPPYRRAGDAAQFAGRFRVHRRQPGFVLAEARHGGYLVGYALGMPLRPATSWWADLTTPLPDDVTAERPGRTFAVADLLVRAPWRRQGIGRALHDLILSDRPEERATLTVVPAATAAQAAFRSWGWRKVARTRNQDPGSPASDVLVRALPATRGS
;
A
#
# COMPACT_ATOMS: atom_id res chain seq x y z
N MET A 1 13.48 27.30 -19.37
CA MET A 1 13.10 26.59 -18.14
C MET A 1 13.16 25.08 -18.41
N PRO A 2 13.88 24.29 -17.66
CA PRO A 2 13.81 22.87 -17.82
C PRO A 2 12.38 22.40 -17.56
N ALA A 3 11.93 21.38 -18.29
CA ALA A 3 10.63 20.76 -18.03
C ALA A 3 10.59 20.23 -16.59
N PRO A 4 9.43 20.32 -15.88
CA PRO A 4 9.32 19.79 -14.54
C PRO A 4 9.65 18.30 -14.55
N GLU A 5 10.55 17.89 -13.66
CA GLU A 5 11.05 16.53 -13.58
C GLU A 5 10.19 15.68 -12.65
N LEU A 6 9.99 14.42 -13.02
CA LEU A 6 9.39 13.41 -12.17
C LEU A 6 10.46 12.88 -11.20
N THR A 7 10.23 13.06 -9.90
CA THR A 7 11.14 12.64 -8.84
C THR A 7 10.48 11.62 -7.92
N PHE A 8 11.31 10.76 -7.33
CA PHE A 8 10.87 9.74 -6.36
C PHE A 8 11.69 9.90 -5.08
N GLN A 9 11.03 9.73 -3.93
CA GLN A 9 11.70 9.74 -2.63
C GLN A 9 11.09 8.71 -1.68
N LEU A 10 11.92 8.23 -0.74
CA LEU A 10 11.51 7.33 0.34
C LEU A 10 11.65 8.07 1.66
N LEU A 11 10.61 8.06 2.47
CA LEU A 11 10.51 8.77 3.74
C LEU A 11 10.19 7.78 4.87
N ASP A 12 10.81 8.00 6.02
CA ASP A 12 10.42 7.33 7.26
C ASP A 12 9.18 7.99 7.90
N GLY A 13 8.69 7.42 9.00
CA GLY A 13 7.48 7.92 9.65
C GLY A 13 7.61 9.31 10.27
N THR A 14 8.82 9.78 10.57
CA THR A 14 9.08 11.12 11.08
C THR A 14 9.03 12.14 9.96
N ALA A 15 9.75 11.89 8.88
CA ALA A 15 9.75 12.75 7.70
C ALA A 15 8.35 12.81 7.04
N ALA A 16 7.63 11.68 7.00
CA ALA A 16 6.29 11.60 6.44
C ALA A 16 5.23 12.46 7.18
N ALA A 17 5.50 12.89 8.41
CA ALA A 17 4.51 13.61 9.23
C ALA A 17 4.03 14.91 8.58
N GLY A 18 4.90 15.63 7.90
CA GLY A 18 4.59 16.90 7.22
C GLY A 18 3.81 16.75 5.92
N HIS A 19 3.62 15.52 5.43
CA HIS A 19 2.98 15.23 4.13
C HIS A 19 1.51 14.80 4.24
N ALA A 20 0.97 14.72 5.47
CA ALA A 20 -0.35 14.14 5.76
C ALA A 20 -1.49 14.76 4.94
N GLU A 21 -1.52 16.08 4.78
CA GLU A 21 -2.57 16.79 4.06
C GLU A 21 -2.57 16.48 2.56
N GLU A 22 -1.39 16.47 1.92
CA GLU A 22 -1.27 16.14 0.50
C GLU A 22 -1.63 14.68 0.23
N LEU A 23 -1.19 13.77 1.11
CA LEU A 23 -1.53 12.35 1.03
C LEU A 23 -3.03 12.14 1.18
N GLN A 24 -3.67 12.80 2.14
CA GLN A 24 -5.11 12.73 2.35
C GLN A 24 -5.89 13.25 1.14
N ALA A 25 -5.46 14.36 0.54
CA ALA A 25 -6.09 14.92 -0.64
C ALA A 25 -6.01 13.96 -1.84
N LEU A 26 -4.85 13.35 -2.09
CA LEU A 26 -4.69 12.36 -3.14
C LEU A 26 -5.49 11.08 -2.85
N HIS A 27 -5.50 10.62 -1.60
CA HIS A 27 -6.29 9.48 -1.17
C HIS A 27 -7.79 9.71 -1.44
N ALA A 28 -8.32 10.86 -1.03
CA ALA A 28 -9.71 11.23 -1.26
C ALA A 28 -10.05 11.22 -2.77
N GLU A 29 -9.23 11.87 -3.59
CA GLU A 29 -9.42 11.92 -5.04
C GLU A 29 -9.53 10.54 -5.68
N VAL A 30 -8.67 9.60 -5.27
CA VAL A 30 -8.64 8.25 -5.84
C VAL A 30 -9.81 7.40 -5.32
N TYR A 31 -10.12 7.45 -4.03
CA TYR A 31 -11.14 6.59 -3.42
C TYR A 31 -12.56 7.10 -3.59
N GLU A 32 -12.79 8.37 -3.89
CA GLU A 32 -14.08 8.90 -4.30
C GLU A 32 -14.46 8.54 -5.74
N ALA A 33 -13.48 8.16 -6.55
CA ALA A 33 -13.67 7.76 -7.94
C ALA A 33 -13.96 6.25 -8.08
N PRO A 34 -14.69 5.83 -9.14
CA PRO A 34 -14.80 4.41 -9.47
C PRO A 34 -13.40 3.78 -9.71
N PRO A 35 -13.21 2.51 -9.36
CA PRO A 35 -14.16 1.52 -8.85
C PRO A 35 -14.33 1.55 -7.32
N TYR A 36 -13.67 2.45 -6.60
CA TYR A 36 -13.61 2.43 -5.14
C TYR A 36 -14.85 3.03 -4.48
N ARG A 37 -15.24 4.24 -4.84
CA ARG A 37 -16.40 5.00 -4.34
C ARG A 37 -16.68 4.82 -2.85
N ARG A 38 -15.68 5.08 -2.01
CA ARG A 38 -15.79 4.98 -0.56
C ARG A 38 -16.09 6.36 0.03
N ALA A 39 -17.35 6.64 0.32
CA ALA A 39 -17.70 7.84 1.08
C ALA A 39 -17.16 7.74 2.51
N GLY A 40 -16.49 8.80 3.00
CA GLY A 40 -16.00 8.90 4.37
C GLY A 40 -14.60 8.34 4.62
N ASP A 41 -13.99 7.65 3.68
CA ASP A 41 -12.65 7.07 3.86
C ASP A 41 -11.56 8.15 4.04
N ALA A 42 -11.71 9.30 3.40
CA ALA A 42 -10.82 10.45 3.58
C ALA A 42 -10.78 10.96 5.03
N ALA A 43 -11.91 10.97 5.75
CA ALA A 43 -11.97 11.40 7.15
C ALA A 43 -11.22 10.41 8.07
N GLN A 44 -11.21 9.13 7.73
CA GLN A 44 -10.51 8.09 8.49
C GLN A 44 -9.02 8.02 8.16
N PHE A 45 -8.62 8.50 6.97
CA PHE A 45 -7.22 8.46 6.51
C PHE A 45 -6.25 9.09 7.51
N ALA A 46 -6.53 10.29 7.99
CA ALA A 46 -5.63 11.01 8.89
C ALA A 46 -5.35 10.24 10.19
N GLY A 47 -6.38 9.58 10.74
CA GLY A 47 -6.25 8.72 11.92
C GLY A 47 -5.39 7.48 11.65
N ARG A 48 -5.68 6.77 10.57
CA ARG A 48 -4.91 5.58 10.15
C ARG A 48 -3.46 5.94 9.84
N PHE A 49 -3.22 6.99 9.08
CA PHE A 49 -1.88 7.44 8.73
C PHE A 49 -1.06 7.80 9.97
N ARG A 50 -1.65 8.50 10.95
CA ARG A 50 -0.98 8.83 12.22
C ARG A 50 -0.55 7.57 12.98
N VAL A 51 -1.36 6.53 12.97
CA VAL A 51 -1.04 5.25 13.62
C VAL A 51 0.05 4.52 12.84
N HIS A 52 -0.12 4.40 11.52
CA HIS A 52 0.80 3.65 10.66
C HIS A 52 2.21 4.25 10.68
N ARG A 53 2.35 5.57 10.51
CA ARG A 53 3.66 6.23 10.44
C ARG A 53 4.49 6.13 11.72
N ARG A 54 3.86 5.80 12.85
CA ARG A 54 4.54 5.58 14.13
C ARG A 54 5.02 4.15 14.33
N GLN A 55 4.66 3.24 13.44
CA GLN A 55 5.09 1.87 13.55
C GLN A 55 6.56 1.73 13.11
N PRO A 56 7.38 0.98 13.87
CA PRO A 56 8.75 0.68 13.44
C PRO A 56 8.76 0.04 12.05
N GLY A 57 9.67 0.50 11.19
CA GLY A 57 9.78 0.00 9.82
C GLY A 57 8.77 0.56 8.82
N PHE A 58 7.94 1.54 9.24
CA PHE A 58 7.08 2.29 8.31
C PHE A 58 7.92 3.01 7.26
N VAL A 59 7.44 2.98 6.02
CA VAL A 59 7.99 3.74 4.90
C VAL A 59 6.88 4.34 4.04
N LEU A 60 7.18 5.52 3.49
CA LEU A 60 6.38 6.22 2.50
C LEU A 60 7.24 6.47 1.27
N ALA A 61 6.81 5.97 0.12
CA ALA A 61 7.39 6.31 -1.18
C ALA A 61 6.49 7.35 -1.86
N GLU A 62 7.06 8.43 -2.37
CA GLU A 62 6.35 9.49 -3.10
C GLU A 62 6.88 9.64 -4.52
N ALA A 63 5.98 9.96 -5.44
CA ALA A 63 6.29 10.43 -6.78
C ALA A 63 5.79 11.86 -6.93
N ARG A 64 6.68 12.77 -7.33
CA ARG A 64 6.37 14.20 -7.50
C ARG A 64 6.79 14.68 -8.89
N HIS A 65 5.98 15.56 -9.47
CA HIS A 65 6.29 16.22 -10.72
C HIS A 65 6.29 17.74 -10.49
N GLY A 66 7.46 18.37 -10.63
CA GLY A 66 7.61 19.78 -10.30
C GLY A 66 7.19 20.14 -8.87
N GLY A 67 7.42 19.25 -7.91
CA GLY A 67 6.99 19.38 -6.52
C GLY A 67 5.55 18.94 -6.21
N TYR A 68 4.69 18.78 -7.21
CA TYR A 68 3.31 18.33 -7.04
C TYR A 68 3.25 16.82 -6.82
N LEU A 69 2.57 16.36 -5.74
CA LEU A 69 2.41 14.94 -5.43
C LEU A 69 1.48 14.27 -6.45
N VAL A 70 2.01 13.33 -7.24
CA VAL A 70 1.26 12.62 -8.29
C VAL A 70 0.94 11.18 -7.95
N GLY A 71 1.63 10.61 -6.97
CA GLY A 71 1.38 9.26 -6.46
C GLY A 71 2.17 8.97 -5.20
N TYR A 72 1.73 7.97 -4.46
CA TYR A 72 2.47 7.47 -3.29
C TYR A 72 2.18 5.98 -3.04
N ALA A 73 3.08 5.36 -2.30
CA ALA A 73 2.87 4.07 -1.67
C ALA A 73 3.32 4.15 -0.21
N LEU A 74 2.59 3.52 0.69
CA LEU A 74 3.01 3.42 2.10
C LEU A 74 2.80 2.01 2.64
N GLY A 75 3.61 1.66 3.61
CA GLY A 75 3.53 0.34 4.23
C GLY A 75 4.35 0.22 5.50
N MET A 76 4.15 -0.88 6.19
CA MET A 76 4.82 -1.20 7.44
C MET A 76 4.90 -2.72 7.66
N PRO A 77 5.87 -3.21 8.45
CA PRO A 77 5.89 -4.60 8.88
C PRO A 77 4.66 -4.96 9.72
N LEU A 78 4.11 -6.14 9.52
CA LEU A 78 3.08 -6.68 10.38
C LEU A 78 3.67 -7.12 11.72
N ARG A 79 2.92 -6.86 12.80
CA ARG A 79 3.27 -7.31 14.16
C ARG A 79 2.71 -8.71 14.43
N PRO A 80 3.27 -9.47 15.38
CA PRO A 80 2.73 -10.77 15.76
C PRO A 80 1.24 -10.73 16.14
N ALA A 81 0.78 -9.66 16.81
CA ALA A 81 -0.62 -9.46 17.20
C ALA A 81 -1.44 -8.66 16.18
N THR A 82 -1.12 -8.79 14.89
CA THR A 82 -1.87 -8.09 13.83
C THR A 82 -3.28 -8.65 13.67
N SER A 83 -4.23 -7.78 13.34
CA SER A 83 -5.57 -8.17 12.89
C SER A 83 -5.68 -8.37 11.37
N TRP A 84 -4.58 -8.27 10.65
CA TRP A 84 -4.57 -8.34 9.17
C TRP A 84 -5.29 -9.58 8.62
N TRP A 85 -5.13 -10.72 9.29
CA TRP A 85 -5.68 -12.01 8.88
C TRP A 85 -7.01 -12.37 9.56
N ALA A 86 -7.60 -11.46 10.36
CA ALA A 86 -8.74 -11.80 11.23
C ALA A 86 -10.05 -12.03 10.47
N ASP A 87 -10.32 -11.27 9.42
CA ASP A 87 -11.63 -11.23 8.75
C ASP A 87 -11.63 -11.93 7.39
N LEU A 88 -10.85 -13.00 7.27
CA LEU A 88 -10.81 -13.79 6.05
C LEU A 88 -12.15 -14.53 5.83
N THR A 89 -12.67 -14.46 4.60
CA THR A 89 -13.89 -15.18 4.23
C THR A 89 -13.68 -16.68 4.08
N THR A 90 -12.44 -17.09 3.83
CA THR A 90 -11.99 -18.47 3.78
C THR A 90 -10.79 -18.61 4.72
N PRO A 91 -10.82 -19.51 5.69
CA PRO A 91 -9.68 -19.72 6.59
C PRO A 91 -8.42 -20.09 5.81
N LEU A 92 -7.30 -19.54 6.24
CA LEU A 92 -5.96 -19.98 5.80
C LEU A 92 -5.33 -20.83 6.91
N PRO A 93 -4.38 -21.71 6.56
CA PRO A 93 -3.61 -22.47 7.55
C PRO A 93 -2.88 -21.51 8.52
N ASP A 94 -2.75 -21.95 9.78
CA ASP A 94 -2.11 -21.15 10.83
C ASP A 94 -0.65 -20.79 10.49
N ASP A 95 0.06 -21.66 9.81
CA ASP A 95 1.43 -21.40 9.34
C ASP A 95 1.49 -20.29 8.29
N VAL A 96 0.39 -19.97 7.61
CA VAL A 96 0.29 -18.84 6.68
C VAL A 96 -0.03 -17.54 7.41
N THR A 97 -0.89 -17.59 8.43
CA THR A 97 -1.40 -16.39 9.12
C THR A 97 -0.61 -16.00 10.37
N ALA A 98 0.17 -16.94 10.94
CA ALA A 98 1.04 -16.63 12.08
C ALA A 98 2.13 -15.63 11.68
N GLU A 99 2.20 -14.51 12.41
CA GLU A 99 3.19 -13.46 12.15
C GLU A 99 4.31 -13.49 13.20
N ARG A 100 5.49 -13.09 12.76
CA ARG A 100 6.68 -12.86 13.58
C ARG A 100 7.47 -11.69 13.03
N PRO A 101 8.36 -11.07 13.83
CA PRO A 101 9.24 -10.01 13.33
C PRO A 101 9.99 -10.45 12.06
N GLY A 102 10.03 -9.58 11.05
CA GLY A 102 10.73 -9.84 9.79
C GLY A 102 10.00 -10.77 8.81
N ARG A 103 8.73 -11.15 9.07
CA ARG A 103 8.02 -12.05 8.18
C ARG A 103 7.27 -11.35 7.05
N THR A 104 6.40 -10.41 7.36
CA THR A 104 5.49 -9.82 6.38
C THR A 104 5.52 -8.29 6.42
N PHE A 105 5.69 -7.69 5.26
CA PHE A 105 5.51 -6.26 5.03
C PHE A 105 4.15 -6.01 4.39
N ALA A 106 3.32 -5.17 5.00
CA ALA A 106 2.03 -4.79 4.44
C ALA A 106 2.15 -3.49 3.63
N VAL A 107 1.78 -3.53 2.36
CA VAL A 107 1.56 -2.34 1.53
C VAL A 107 0.12 -1.88 1.78
N ALA A 108 -0.04 -0.82 2.56
CA ALA A 108 -1.35 -0.32 2.97
C ALA A 108 -2.03 0.51 1.88
N ASP A 109 -1.24 1.33 1.17
CA ASP A 109 -1.72 2.12 0.03
C ASP A 109 -0.69 2.10 -1.11
N LEU A 110 -1.18 2.13 -2.35
CA LEU A 110 -0.42 2.40 -3.57
C LEU A 110 -1.34 3.10 -4.55
N LEU A 111 -1.19 4.41 -4.68
CA LEU A 111 -2.12 5.26 -5.41
C LEU A 111 -1.38 6.17 -6.39
N VAL A 112 -1.97 6.36 -7.57
CA VAL A 112 -1.50 7.32 -8.59
C VAL A 112 -2.68 8.11 -9.11
N ARG A 113 -2.56 9.44 -9.17
CA ARG A 113 -3.59 10.33 -9.73
C ARG A 113 -3.93 9.92 -11.16
N ALA A 114 -5.20 10.02 -11.54
CA ALA A 114 -5.69 9.54 -12.82
C ALA A 114 -4.89 10.05 -14.05
N PRO A 115 -4.55 11.36 -14.15
CA PRO A 115 -3.80 11.87 -15.29
C PRO A 115 -2.37 11.31 -15.41
N TRP A 116 -1.83 10.73 -14.33
CA TRP A 116 -0.47 10.23 -14.23
C TRP A 116 -0.36 8.71 -14.33
N ARG A 117 -1.49 8.03 -14.49
CA ARG A 117 -1.53 6.57 -14.64
C ARG A 117 -0.96 6.12 -15.99
N ARG A 118 -0.58 4.83 -16.07
CA ARG A 118 -0.04 4.19 -17.29
C ARG A 118 1.30 4.76 -17.78
N GLN A 119 2.02 5.47 -16.92
CA GLN A 119 3.34 6.07 -17.17
C GLN A 119 4.46 5.40 -16.35
N GLY A 120 4.21 4.22 -15.77
CA GLY A 120 5.20 3.48 -14.98
C GLY A 120 5.31 3.93 -13.52
N ILE A 121 4.65 5.03 -13.10
CA ILE A 121 4.77 5.59 -11.75
C ILE A 121 4.37 4.58 -10.67
N GLY A 122 3.24 3.90 -10.85
CA GLY A 122 2.79 2.88 -9.89
C GLY A 122 3.80 1.74 -9.72
N ARG A 123 4.45 1.32 -10.81
CA ARG A 123 5.50 0.30 -10.78
C ARG A 123 6.75 0.81 -10.04
N ALA A 124 7.18 2.04 -10.33
CA ALA A 124 8.33 2.64 -9.67
C ALA A 124 8.11 2.81 -8.16
N LEU A 125 6.93 3.26 -7.73
CA LEU A 125 6.55 3.34 -6.31
C LEU A 125 6.53 1.97 -5.64
N HIS A 126 5.95 0.97 -6.30
CA HIS A 126 5.93 -0.41 -5.84
C HIS A 126 7.34 -0.97 -5.65
N ASP A 127 8.21 -0.79 -6.62
CA ASP A 127 9.57 -1.30 -6.56
C ASP A 127 10.39 -0.55 -5.50
N LEU A 128 10.17 0.76 -5.35
CA LEU A 128 10.84 1.58 -4.34
C LEU A 128 10.46 1.18 -2.91
N ILE A 129 9.16 0.97 -2.63
CA ILE A 129 8.70 0.62 -1.27
C ILE A 129 9.12 -0.80 -0.86
N LEU A 130 9.33 -1.68 -1.82
CA LEU A 130 9.74 -3.07 -1.59
C LEU A 130 11.26 -3.28 -1.76
N SER A 131 12.03 -2.24 -2.13
CA SER A 131 13.48 -2.35 -2.24
C SER A 131 14.12 -2.59 -0.88
N ASP A 132 15.11 -3.48 -0.85
CA ASP A 132 15.93 -3.78 0.34
C ASP A 132 15.14 -4.11 1.61
N ARG A 133 13.93 -4.68 1.44
CA ARG A 133 13.10 -5.10 2.58
C ARG A 133 13.68 -6.36 3.23
N PRO A 134 13.81 -6.38 4.58
CA PRO A 134 14.29 -7.56 5.30
C PRO A 134 13.22 -8.65 5.47
N GLU A 135 11.96 -8.35 5.20
CA GLU A 135 10.85 -9.30 5.37
C GLU A 135 10.88 -10.39 4.30
N GLU A 136 10.32 -11.54 4.64
CA GLU A 136 10.27 -12.72 3.75
C GLU A 136 9.25 -12.57 2.63
N ARG A 137 8.18 -11.80 2.88
CA ARG A 137 7.07 -11.59 1.96
C ARG A 137 6.43 -10.21 2.15
N ALA A 138 5.68 -9.79 1.15
CA ALA A 138 4.77 -8.65 1.25
C ALA A 138 3.32 -9.07 1.07
N THR A 139 2.39 -8.30 1.63
CA THR A 139 0.95 -8.48 1.48
C THR A 139 0.26 -7.14 1.19
N LEU A 140 -0.86 -7.20 0.49
CA LEU A 140 -1.77 -6.06 0.28
C LEU A 140 -3.20 -6.56 0.08
N THR A 141 -4.15 -5.64 0.15
CA THR A 141 -5.54 -5.89 -0.22
C THR A 141 -5.94 -5.04 -1.42
N VAL A 142 -6.76 -5.59 -2.29
CA VAL A 142 -7.28 -4.88 -3.48
C VAL A 142 -8.72 -5.29 -3.74
N VAL A 143 -9.59 -4.32 -4.05
CA VAL A 143 -10.98 -4.63 -4.37
C VAL A 143 -11.07 -5.37 -5.70
N PRO A 144 -11.93 -6.40 -5.83
CA PRO A 144 -12.06 -7.18 -7.06
C PRO A 144 -12.42 -6.33 -8.30
N ALA A 145 -13.19 -5.26 -8.11
CA ALA A 145 -13.59 -4.35 -9.19
C ALA A 145 -12.43 -3.50 -9.75
N ALA A 146 -11.30 -3.39 -9.03
CA ALA A 146 -10.13 -2.66 -9.49
C ALA A 146 -9.31 -3.50 -10.49
N THR A 147 -9.88 -3.82 -11.64
CA THR A 147 -9.32 -4.75 -12.62
C THR A 147 -7.94 -4.34 -13.14
N ALA A 148 -7.69 -3.05 -13.33
CA ALA A 148 -6.39 -2.52 -13.75
C ALA A 148 -5.31 -2.75 -12.66
N ALA A 149 -5.63 -2.51 -11.39
CA ALA A 149 -4.74 -2.76 -10.28
C ALA A 149 -4.47 -4.27 -10.12
N GLN A 150 -5.51 -5.10 -10.21
CA GLN A 150 -5.40 -6.56 -10.20
C GLN A 150 -4.45 -7.08 -11.28
N ALA A 151 -4.59 -6.58 -12.51
CA ALA A 151 -3.72 -6.96 -13.62
C ALA A 151 -2.28 -6.53 -13.40
N ALA A 152 -2.07 -5.31 -12.89
CA ALA A 152 -0.75 -4.79 -12.57
C ALA A 152 -0.06 -5.65 -11.48
N PHE A 153 -0.72 -5.89 -10.35
CA PHE A 153 -0.16 -6.71 -9.28
C PHE A 153 0.17 -8.13 -9.75
N ARG A 154 -0.71 -8.76 -10.53
CA ARG A 154 -0.44 -10.08 -11.11
C ARG A 154 0.83 -10.05 -11.98
N SER A 155 0.99 -9.04 -12.83
CA SER A 155 2.18 -8.89 -13.68
C SER A 155 3.46 -8.63 -12.87
N TRP A 156 3.33 -8.13 -11.63
CA TRP A 156 4.46 -7.88 -10.71
C TRP A 156 4.74 -9.04 -9.76
N GLY A 157 4.12 -10.20 -10.00
CA GLY A 157 4.40 -11.43 -9.25
C GLY A 157 3.60 -11.61 -7.97
N TRP A 158 2.53 -10.81 -7.78
CA TRP A 158 1.59 -11.03 -6.68
C TRP A 158 0.59 -12.13 -7.00
N ARG A 159 0.22 -12.90 -5.99
CA ARG A 159 -0.79 -13.95 -6.11
C ARG A 159 -1.87 -13.76 -5.05
N LYS A 160 -3.11 -14.02 -5.41
CA LYS A 160 -4.22 -14.03 -4.48
C LYS A 160 -4.14 -15.29 -3.59
N VAL A 161 -4.28 -15.09 -2.29
CA VAL A 161 -4.29 -16.17 -1.30
C VAL A 161 -5.60 -16.29 -0.56
N ALA A 162 -6.34 -15.19 -0.40
CA ALA A 162 -7.60 -15.16 0.34
C ALA A 162 -8.50 -14.00 -0.12
N ARG A 163 -9.65 -13.90 0.51
CA ARG A 163 -10.52 -12.73 0.48
C ARG A 163 -10.84 -12.33 1.91
N THR A 164 -10.84 -11.04 2.20
CA THR A 164 -11.21 -10.50 3.50
C THR A 164 -12.50 -9.70 3.40
N ARG A 165 -13.29 -9.71 4.48
CA ARG A 165 -14.35 -8.73 4.70
C ARG A 165 -13.71 -7.51 5.32
N ASN A 166 -13.95 -6.34 4.76
CA ASN A 166 -13.53 -5.12 5.44
C ASN A 166 -14.38 -4.93 6.69
N GLN A 167 -13.73 -4.48 7.78
CA GLN A 167 -14.39 -4.26 9.08
C GLN A 167 -15.41 -3.10 9.03
N ASP A 168 -15.34 -2.24 8.03
CA ASP A 168 -16.31 -1.16 7.84
C ASP A 168 -17.60 -1.69 7.22
N PRO A 169 -18.76 -1.50 7.89
CA PRO A 169 -20.07 -1.85 7.34
C PRO A 169 -20.29 -1.21 5.98
N GLY A 170 -20.55 -2.03 4.96
CA GLY A 170 -20.81 -1.56 3.59
C GLY A 170 -19.57 -1.50 2.69
N SER A 171 -18.38 -1.74 3.19
CA SER A 171 -17.19 -1.88 2.34
C SER A 171 -17.20 -3.20 1.57
N PRO A 172 -16.85 -3.21 0.28
CA PRO A 172 -16.77 -4.46 -0.49
C PRO A 172 -15.63 -5.34 0.06
N ALA A 173 -15.83 -6.66 0.00
CA ALA A 173 -14.75 -7.60 0.28
C ALA A 173 -13.55 -7.32 -0.64
N SER A 174 -12.34 -7.49 -0.12
CA SER A 174 -11.10 -7.29 -0.88
C SER A 174 -10.37 -8.61 -1.05
N ASP A 175 -9.68 -8.75 -2.17
CA ASP A 175 -8.75 -9.86 -2.37
C ASP A 175 -7.45 -9.57 -1.61
N VAL A 176 -6.95 -10.58 -0.90
CA VAL A 176 -5.66 -10.54 -0.21
C VAL A 176 -4.61 -11.14 -1.12
N LEU A 177 -3.60 -10.34 -1.44
CA LEU A 177 -2.49 -10.75 -2.28
C LEU A 177 -1.21 -10.88 -1.45
N VAL A 178 -0.37 -11.82 -1.85
CA VAL A 178 0.95 -12.06 -1.24
C VAL A 178 2.00 -12.18 -2.33
N ARG A 179 3.20 -11.68 -2.04
CA ARG A 179 4.39 -11.80 -2.87
C ARG A 179 5.59 -12.16 -2.01
N ALA A 180 6.35 -13.19 -2.40
CA ALA A 180 7.64 -13.46 -1.78
C ALA A 180 8.62 -12.33 -2.09
N LEU A 181 9.40 -11.91 -1.11
CA LEU A 181 10.48 -10.95 -1.28
C LEU A 181 11.82 -11.68 -1.41
N PRO A 182 12.76 -11.16 -2.22
CA PRO A 182 14.08 -11.74 -2.31
C PRO A 182 14.78 -11.63 -0.95
N ALA A 183 15.47 -12.69 -0.54
CA ALA A 183 16.32 -12.63 0.65
C ALA A 183 17.34 -11.50 0.47
N THR A 184 17.40 -10.59 1.44
CA THR A 184 18.49 -9.60 1.49
C THR A 184 19.81 -10.36 1.57
N ARG A 185 20.67 -10.19 0.58
CA ARG A 185 22.03 -10.72 0.67
C ARG A 185 22.72 -9.96 1.79
N GLY A 186 22.96 -10.67 2.91
CA GLY A 186 23.77 -10.12 3.98
C GLY A 186 25.13 -9.70 3.41
N SER A 187 25.49 -8.47 3.65
CA SER A 187 26.85 -7.95 3.40
C SER A 187 27.79 -8.47 4.46
#